data_9f38c8f163158bc6bc0ad69ae14442ce
#
_entry.id   9f38c8f163158bc6bc0ad69ae14442ce
#
_cell.length_a   1.000
_cell.length_b   1.000
_cell.length_c   1.000
_cell.angle_alpha   90.00
_cell.angle_beta   90.00
_cell.angle_gamma   90.00
#
_symmetry.space_group_name_H-M   'P 1'
#
loop_
_entity.id
_entity.type
_entity.pdbx_description
1 polymer ?
#
loop_
_entity_poly.entity_id
_entity_poly.type
_entity_poly.pdbx_seq_one_letter_code
_entity_poly.pdbx_strand_id
1 'polypeptide(L)'
;MSRIFISYRRDDSAGFAGRLADGLEAALGAGGVFRDVDDIRPGEDFQAAIRHHLENVDAVLVMIGPRWLAAGAAGGRRLDDAGDFVRMEIATALASGKPVIPVLVGGATMPAEADLPAPLAGLARRQAVVLSDDSWSADLARLAAALGARASARSAATLGVRRWLPLPGQPPGAPGRRSS
;
A
#
# COMPACT_ATOMS: atom_id res chain seq x y z
N MET A 1 12.04 -7.16 3.86
CA MET A 1 10.78 -7.36 4.59
C MET A 1 9.76 -6.40 4.00
N SER A 2 8.59 -6.88 3.57
CA SER A 2 7.55 -6.02 2.98
C SER A 2 6.79 -5.31 4.08
N ARG A 3 6.67 -3.99 3.97
CA ARG A 3 5.87 -3.17 4.90
C ARG A 3 4.58 -2.76 4.20
N ILE A 4 3.46 -3.20 4.72
CA ILE A 4 2.14 -3.07 4.11
C ILE A 4 1.25 -2.26 5.04
N PHE A 5 0.59 -1.24 4.51
CA PHE A 5 -0.44 -0.50 5.22
C PHE A 5 -1.82 -0.90 4.72
N ILE A 6 -2.75 -1.16 5.64
CA ILE A 6 -4.15 -1.50 5.34
C ILE A 6 -5.03 -0.33 5.76
N SER A 7 -5.56 0.39 4.78
CA SER A 7 -6.60 1.41 4.97
C SER A 7 -7.97 0.75 4.91
N TYR A 8 -8.78 0.91 5.94
CA TYR A 8 -10.11 0.32 6.05
C TYR A 8 -11.08 1.18 6.86
N ARG A 9 -12.38 0.95 6.71
CA ARG A 9 -13.41 1.56 7.55
C ARG A 9 -13.82 0.61 8.66
N ARG A 10 -13.74 1.05 9.91
CA ARG A 10 -14.05 0.22 11.09
C ARG A 10 -15.49 -0.32 11.06
N ASP A 11 -16.44 0.51 10.66
CA ASP A 11 -17.86 0.17 10.59
C ASP A 11 -18.28 -0.60 9.32
N ASP A 12 -17.33 -0.85 8.41
CA ASP A 12 -17.55 -1.58 7.17
C ASP A 12 -16.78 -2.90 7.10
N SER A 13 -15.48 -2.88 7.39
CA SER A 13 -14.59 -3.99 7.06
C SER A 13 -13.55 -4.34 8.14
N ALA A 14 -13.77 -3.94 9.41
CA ALA A 14 -12.80 -4.19 10.50
C ALA A 14 -12.44 -5.67 10.69
N GLY A 15 -13.44 -6.58 10.64
CA GLY A 15 -13.19 -8.01 10.76
C GLY A 15 -12.36 -8.58 9.61
N PHE A 16 -12.62 -8.14 8.40
CA PHE A 16 -11.83 -8.52 7.23
C PHE A 16 -10.40 -7.96 7.30
N ALA A 17 -10.24 -6.72 7.78
CA ALA A 17 -8.94 -6.10 7.95
C ALA A 17 -8.07 -6.84 8.98
N GLY A 18 -8.67 -7.29 10.10
CA GLY A 18 -8.00 -8.13 11.07
C GLY A 18 -7.53 -9.46 10.47
N ARG A 19 -8.44 -10.20 9.84
CA ARG A 19 -8.16 -11.47 9.20
C ARG A 19 -7.10 -11.36 8.09
N LEU A 20 -7.14 -10.29 7.31
CA LEU A 20 -6.15 -10.02 6.28
C LEU A 20 -4.77 -9.74 6.88
N ALA A 21 -4.69 -8.91 7.92
CA ALA A 21 -3.44 -8.58 8.56
C ALA A 21 -2.76 -9.81 9.16
N ASP A 22 -3.50 -10.62 9.92
CA ASP A 22 -3.00 -11.85 10.52
C ASP A 22 -2.46 -12.81 9.46
N GLY A 23 -3.19 -12.97 8.36
CA GLY A 23 -2.78 -13.83 7.26
C GLY A 23 -1.55 -13.31 6.48
N LEU A 24 -1.45 -12.00 6.28
CA LEU A 24 -0.28 -11.39 5.65
C LEU A 24 0.95 -11.46 6.56
N GLU A 25 0.81 -11.26 7.86
CA GLU A 25 1.91 -11.42 8.81
C GLU A 25 2.42 -12.86 8.87
N ALA A 26 1.52 -13.85 8.82
CA ALA A 26 1.90 -15.25 8.73
C ALA A 26 2.67 -15.57 7.44
N ALA A 27 2.31 -14.94 6.32
CA ALA A 27 2.91 -15.20 5.02
C ALA A 27 4.20 -14.41 4.76
N LEU A 28 4.28 -13.17 5.22
CA LEU A 28 5.37 -12.21 4.91
C LEU A 28 6.32 -11.95 6.08
N GLY A 29 5.98 -12.42 7.27
CA GLY A 29 6.72 -12.19 8.52
C GLY A 29 6.04 -11.15 9.41
N ALA A 30 6.16 -11.35 10.73
CA ALA A 30 5.56 -10.50 11.73
C ALA A 30 6.14 -9.07 11.72
N GLY A 31 5.28 -8.08 12.04
CA GLY A 31 5.66 -6.68 12.17
C GLY A 31 5.80 -5.92 10.84
N GLY A 32 5.37 -6.52 9.74
CA GLY A 32 5.35 -5.86 8.41
C GLY A 32 4.00 -5.28 8.01
N VAL A 33 2.94 -5.57 8.76
CA VAL A 33 1.58 -5.12 8.43
C VAL A 33 1.11 -4.08 9.43
N PHE A 34 0.71 -2.92 8.94
CA PHE A 34 0.21 -1.81 9.74
C PHE A 34 -1.25 -1.58 9.41
N ARG A 35 -2.06 -1.45 10.43
CA ARG A 35 -3.47 -1.10 10.35
C ARG A 35 -3.68 0.16 11.16
N ASP A 36 -4.46 1.06 10.63
CA ASP A 36 -4.92 2.25 11.35
C ASP A 36 -3.81 3.20 11.85
N VAL A 37 -4.05 4.47 11.77
CA VAL A 37 -3.15 5.51 12.28
C VAL A 37 -3.60 5.90 13.70
N ASP A 38 -3.91 4.90 14.54
CA ASP A 38 -4.38 5.12 15.92
C ASP A 38 -3.32 5.76 16.85
N ASP A 39 -2.05 5.83 16.42
CA ASP A 39 -0.94 6.37 17.20
C ASP A 39 -0.68 7.87 16.97
N ILE A 40 -1.63 8.62 16.41
CA ILE A 40 -1.47 10.06 16.28
C ILE A 40 -1.64 10.69 17.66
N ARG A 41 -0.55 11.25 18.15
CA ARG A 41 -0.52 11.88 19.47
C ARG A 41 -1.38 13.16 19.48
N PRO A 42 -2.04 13.48 20.61
CA PRO A 42 -2.71 14.75 20.74
C PRO A 42 -1.78 15.91 20.43
N GLY A 43 -2.19 16.77 19.48
CA GLY A 43 -1.40 17.93 19.05
C GLY A 43 -0.46 17.71 17.85
N GLU A 44 -0.36 16.49 17.33
CA GLU A 44 0.36 16.26 16.07
C GLU A 44 -0.46 16.69 14.85
N ASP A 45 0.25 17.19 13.83
CA ASP A 45 -0.37 17.45 12.53
C ASP A 45 -0.75 16.11 11.87
N PHE A 46 -2.04 15.93 11.72
CA PHE A 46 -2.64 14.70 11.22
C PHE A 46 -2.17 14.33 9.82
N GLN A 47 -2.08 15.31 8.92
CA GLN A 47 -1.60 15.07 7.55
C GLN A 47 -0.12 14.71 7.52
N ALA A 48 0.69 15.31 8.39
CA ALA A 48 2.09 14.99 8.53
C ALA A 48 2.29 13.56 9.06
N ALA A 49 1.48 13.13 10.05
CA ALA A 49 1.51 11.79 10.61
C ALA A 49 1.17 10.73 9.55
N ILE A 50 0.06 10.89 8.80
CA ILE A 50 -0.31 9.99 7.70
C ILE A 50 0.82 9.90 6.68
N ARG A 51 1.38 11.02 6.27
CA ARG A 51 2.48 11.05 5.28
C ARG A 51 3.69 10.28 5.79
N HIS A 52 4.09 10.51 7.03
CA HIS A 52 5.22 9.81 7.66
C HIS A 52 5.00 8.30 7.73
N HIS A 53 3.81 7.85 8.11
CA HIS A 53 3.47 6.42 8.11
C HIS A 53 3.54 5.82 6.70
N LEU A 54 2.99 6.52 5.71
CA LEU A 54 2.98 6.04 4.33
C LEU A 54 4.36 6.08 3.67
N GLU A 55 5.27 6.98 4.06
CA GLU A 55 6.64 7.01 3.54
C GLU A 55 7.39 5.69 3.76
N ASN A 56 7.11 5.02 4.86
CA ASN A 56 7.83 3.82 5.29
C ASN A 56 7.20 2.50 4.83
N VAL A 57 6.13 2.53 4.03
CA VAL A 57 5.49 1.32 3.52
C VAL A 57 5.80 1.05 2.05
N ASP A 58 5.75 -0.22 1.66
CA ASP A 58 6.02 -0.68 0.28
C ASP A 58 4.76 -0.71 -0.57
N ALA A 59 3.61 -0.91 0.06
CA ALA A 59 2.30 -0.89 -0.59
C ALA A 59 1.18 -0.51 0.38
N VAL A 60 0.11 0.02 -0.17
CA VAL A 60 -1.13 0.35 0.55
C VAL A 60 -2.25 -0.52 0.01
N LEU A 61 -2.91 -1.26 0.89
CA LEU A 61 -4.12 -2.01 0.60
C LEU A 61 -5.32 -1.18 1.02
N VAL A 62 -6.21 -0.89 0.08
CA VAL A 62 -7.47 -0.18 0.36
C VAL A 62 -8.59 -1.19 0.44
N MET A 63 -9.04 -1.49 1.64
CA MET A 63 -10.11 -2.46 1.86
C MET A 63 -11.47 -1.81 1.60
N ILE A 64 -12.21 -2.39 0.68
CA ILE A 64 -13.51 -1.93 0.23
C ILE A 64 -14.54 -3.01 0.54
N GLY A 65 -15.39 -2.74 1.52
CA GLY A 65 -16.54 -3.56 1.87
C GLY A 65 -17.84 -3.01 1.29
N PRO A 66 -18.97 -3.69 1.53
CA PRO A 66 -20.26 -3.34 0.94
C PRO A 66 -20.77 -1.94 1.29
N ARG A 67 -20.35 -1.38 2.42
CA ARG A 67 -20.78 -0.06 2.89
C ARG A 67 -19.68 1.01 2.78
N TRP A 68 -18.59 0.74 2.08
CA TRP A 68 -17.45 1.64 1.97
C TRP A 68 -17.81 3.03 1.40
N LEU A 69 -18.75 3.07 0.43
CA LEU A 69 -19.33 4.30 -0.12
C LEU A 69 -20.53 4.82 0.69
N ALA A 70 -20.95 4.08 1.72
CA ALA A 70 -22.18 4.39 2.43
C ALA A 70 -22.19 5.78 3.07
N ALA A 71 -23.40 6.28 3.31
CA ALA A 71 -23.63 7.54 4.00
C ALA A 71 -22.97 7.57 5.38
N GLY A 72 -22.38 8.69 5.73
CA GLY A 72 -21.96 9.00 7.09
C GLY A 72 -23.16 9.27 8.02
N ALA A 73 -22.88 9.50 9.29
CA ALA A 73 -23.89 9.71 10.34
C ALA A 73 -24.86 10.88 10.09
N ALA A 74 -24.53 11.83 9.21
CA ALA A 74 -25.33 13.00 8.88
C ALA A 74 -26.02 12.92 7.51
N GLY A 75 -26.13 11.71 6.91
CA GLY A 75 -26.77 11.52 5.60
C GLY A 75 -25.88 11.85 4.38
N GLY A 76 -24.66 12.32 4.59
CA GLY A 76 -23.66 12.49 3.53
C GLY A 76 -22.66 11.34 3.49
N ARG A 77 -21.99 11.14 2.37
CA ARG A 77 -20.91 10.12 2.27
C ARG A 77 -19.66 10.62 2.98
N ARG A 78 -19.04 9.77 3.80
CA ARG A 78 -17.77 10.12 4.49
C ARG A 78 -16.65 10.50 3.51
N LEU A 79 -16.61 9.86 2.36
CA LEU A 79 -15.61 10.17 1.34
C LEU A 79 -15.71 11.58 0.76
N ASP A 80 -16.86 12.26 0.90
CA ASP A 80 -17.05 13.63 0.46
C ASP A 80 -16.49 14.64 1.48
N ASP A 81 -16.31 14.22 2.73
CA ASP A 81 -15.67 15.03 3.76
C ASP A 81 -14.14 15.06 3.57
N ALA A 82 -13.59 16.26 3.40
CA ALA A 82 -12.14 16.45 3.28
C ALA A 82 -11.36 16.05 4.53
N GLY A 83 -12.01 16.03 5.70
CA GLY A 83 -11.46 15.58 6.98
C GLY A 83 -11.56 14.07 7.22
N ASP A 84 -12.16 13.30 6.31
CA ASP A 84 -12.26 11.85 6.45
C ASP A 84 -10.87 11.18 6.36
N PHE A 85 -10.53 10.42 7.38
CA PHE A 85 -9.21 9.77 7.50
C PHE A 85 -8.90 8.82 6.35
N VAL A 86 -9.84 7.94 6.01
CA VAL A 86 -9.69 6.97 4.93
C VAL A 86 -9.47 7.70 3.59
N ARG A 87 -10.21 8.79 3.36
CA ARG A 87 -10.00 9.64 2.19
C ARG A 87 -8.58 10.22 2.16
N MET A 88 -8.10 10.77 3.28
CA MET A 88 -6.76 11.37 3.37
C MET A 88 -5.65 10.34 3.19
N GLU A 89 -5.77 9.16 3.78
CA GLU A 89 -4.83 8.05 3.61
C GLU A 89 -4.69 7.65 2.14
N ILE A 90 -5.84 7.42 1.46
CA ILE A 90 -5.86 6.99 0.07
C ILE A 90 -5.34 8.09 -0.86
N ALA A 91 -5.78 9.34 -0.67
CA ALA A 91 -5.32 10.47 -1.46
C ALA A 91 -3.80 10.66 -1.33
N THR A 92 -3.26 10.58 -0.11
CA THR A 92 -1.82 10.68 0.15
C THR A 92 -1.07 9.51 -0.48
N ALA A 93 -1.58 8.28 -0.37
CA ALA A 93 -0.97 7.11 -0.98
C ALA A 93 -0.91 7.22 -2.51
N LEU A 94 -2.01 7.63 -3.16
CA LEU A 94 -2.07 7.84 -4.60
C LEU A 94 -1.10 8.93 -5.06
N ALA A 95 -1.03 10.06 -4.33
CA ALA A 95 -0.13 11.17 -4.63
C ALA A 95 1.36 10.81 -4.45
N SER A 96 1.68 9.90 -3.53
CA SER A 96 3.05 9.47 -3.26
C SER A 96 3.63 8.52 -4.32
N GLY A 97 2.84 8.09 -5.29
CA GLY A 97 3.24 7.13 -6.31
C GLY A 97 3.45 5.71 -5.80
N LYS A 98 3.08 5.41 -4.57
CA LYS A 98 3.17 4.05 -4.02
C LYS A 98 2.15 3.11 -4.66
N PRO A 99 2.43 1.80 -4.70
CA PRO A 99 1.43 0.81 -5.09
C PRO A 99 0.21 0.89 -4.17
N VAL A 100 -0.94 1.23 -4.74
CA VAL A 100 -2.24 1.22 -4.07
C VAL A 100 -3.06 0.11 -4.68
N ILE A 101 -3.50 -0.84 -3.87
CA ILE A 101 -4.20 -2.04 -4.31
C ILE A 101 -5.57 -2.07 -3.64
N PRO A 102 -6.67 -1.89 -4.37
CA PRO A 102 -8.01 -2.12 -3.85
C PRO A 102 -8.21 -3.60 -3.52
N VAL A 103 -8.76 -3.87 -2.33
CA VAL A 103 -9.09 -5.21 -1.85
C VAL A 103 -10.58 -5.27 -1.57
N LEU A 104 -11.32 -6.01 -2.39
CA LEU A 104 -12.78 -6.15 -2.28
C LEU A 104 -13.12 -7.30 -1.35
N VAL A 105 -13.97 -7.05 -0.36
CA VAL A 105 -14.42 -8.03 0.63
C VAL A 105 -15.94 -7.99 0.80
N GLY A 106 -16.52 -9.07 1.33
CA GLY A 106 -17.94 -9.12 1.64
C GLY A 106 -18.86 -8.94 0.41
N GLY A 107 -18.42 -9.33 -0.77
CA GLY A 107 -19.18 -9.16 -2.01
C GLY A 107 -19.21 -7.73 -2.56
N ALA A 108 -18.36 -6.84 -2.05
CA ALA A 108 -18.25 -5.48 -2.56
C ALA A 108 -17.77 -5.43 -4.01
N THR A 109 -18.20 -4.39 -4.71
CA THR A 109 -17.77 -4.09 -6.08
C THR A 109 -16.86 -2.86 -6.10
N MET A 110 -16.05 -2.75 -7.14
CA MET A 110 -15.17 -1.59 -7.31
C MET A 110 -16.01 -0.33 -7.57
N PRO A 111 -15.78 0.79 -6.83
CA PRO A 111 -16.46 2.05 -7.09
C PRO A 111 -16.14 2.57 -8.50
N ALA A 112 -17.12 3.17 -9.17
CA ALA A 112 -16.88 3.89 -10.41
C ALA A 112 -16.09 5.19 -10.14
N GLU A 113 -15.34 5.67 -11.12
CA GLU A 113 -14.57 6.91 -10.98
C GLU A 113 -15.49 8.11 -10.64
N ALA A 114 -16.69 8.13 -11.19
CA ALA A 114 -17.69 9.17 -10.92
C ALA A 114 -18.24 9.16 -9.48
N ASP A 115 -18.11 8.03 -8.78
CA ASP A 115 -18.54 7.88 -7.38
C ASP A 115 -17.46 8.34 -6.39
N LEU A 116 -16.27 8.63 -6.87
CA LEU A 116 -15.12 9.00 -6.03
C LEU A 116 -14.86 10.50 -6.06
N PRO A 117 -14.49 11.11 -4.92
CA PRO A 117 -13.97 12.47 -4.92
C PRO A 117 -12.69 12.56 -5.79
N ALA A 118 -12.46 13.73 -6.37
CA ALA A 118 -11.35 13.96 -7.31
C ALA A 118 -9.98 13.43 -6.83
N PRO A 119 -9.55 13.59 -5.55
CA PRO A 119 -8.28 13.06 -5.05
C PRO A 119 -8.19 11.52 -5.06
N LEU A 120 -9.34 10.83 -5.09
CA LEU A 120 -9.45 9.36 -5.08
C LEU A 120 -9.76 8.78 -6.47
N ALA A 121 -10.02 9.58 -7.48
CA ALA A 121 -10.41 9.12 -8.81
C ALA A 121 -9.44 8.08 -9.39
N GLY A 122 -8.15 8.22 -9.13
CA GLY A 122 -7.12 7.27 -9.53
C GLY A 122 -7.27 5.86 -8.94
N LEU A 123 -8.02 5.69 -7.87
CA LEU A 123 -8.29 4.39 -7.26
C LEU A 123 -9.12 3.50 -8.20
N ALA A 124 -10.13 4.07 -8.87
CA ALA A 124 -11.01 3.34 -9.78
C ALA A 124 -10.27 2.68 -10.97
N ARG A 125 -9.09 3.20 -11.31
CA ARG A 125 -8.24 2.67 -12.40
C ARG A 125 -7.23 1.62 -11.96
N ARG A 126 -7.25 1.23 -10.68
CA ARG A 126 -6.34 0.21 -10.13
C ARG A 126 -6.97 -1.17 -10.26
N GLN A 127 -6.11 -2.16 -10.56
CA GLN A 127 -6.53 -3.55 -10.54
C GLN A 127 -6.85 -3.97 -9.11
N ALA A 128 -8.09 -4.35 -8.86
CA ALA A 128 -8.54 -4.84 -7.56
C ALA A 128 -8.20 -6.32 -7.36
N VAL A 129 -8.07 -6.71 -6.10
CA VAL A 129 -8.02 -8.09 -5.65
C VAL A 129 -9.32 -8.39 -4.91
N VAL A 130 -9.95 -9.51 -5.19
CA VAL A 130 -11.14 -9.98 -4.47
C VAL A 130 -10.69 -11.02 -3.43
N LEU A 131 -11.11 -10.85 -2.19
CA LEU A 131 -10.99 -11.85 -1.13
C LEU A 131 -12.40 -12.36 -0.80
N SER A 132 -12.71 -13.55 -1.30
CA SER A 132 -13.99 -14.21 -1.05
C SER A 132 -13.90 -15.10 0.18
N ASP A 133 -14.97 -15.16 0.98
CA ASP A 133 -15.02 -16.06 2.13
C ASP A 133 -14.84 -17.53 1.73
N ASP A 134 -15.35 -17.93 0.57
CA ASP A 134 -15.25 -19.30 0.05
C ASP A 134 -13.83 -19.69 -0.37
N SER A 135 -13.01 -18.72 -0.80
CA SER A 135 -11.65 -18.96 -1.30
C SER A 135 -10.57 -18.13 -0.57
N TRP A 136 -10.88 -17.64 0.63
CA TRP A 136 -10.04 -16.70 1.38
C TRP A 136 -8.57 -17.09 1.43
N SER A 137 -8.26 -18.32 1.78
CA SER A 137 -6.86 -18.78 1.92
C SER A 137 -6.11 -18.76 0.60
N ALA A 138 -6.76 -19.14 -0.50
CA ALA A 138 -6.16 -19.11 -1.84
C ALA A 138 -5.99 -17.68 -2.36
N ASP A 139 -6.97 -16.81 -2.12
CA ASP A 139 -6.93 -15.40 -2.51
C ASP A 139 -5.84 -14.66 -1.74
N LEU A 140 -5.76 -14.90 -0.43
CA LEU A 140 -4.72 -14.36 0.44
C LEU A 140 -3.31 -14.80 0.00
N ALA A 141 -3.13 -16.09 -0.32
CA ALA A 141 -1.85 -16.61 -0.78
C ALA A 141 -1.40 -15.92 -2.09
N ARG A 142 -2.32 -15.69 -3.03
CA ARG A 142 -2.03 -14.96 -4.28
C ARG A 142 -1.64 -13.50 -4.01
N LEU A 143 -2.35 -12.82 -3.12
CA LEU A 143 -2.03 -11.45 -2.73
C LEU A 143 -0.66 -11.38 -2.05
N ALA A 144 -0.38 -12.26 -1.10
CA ALA A 144 0.90 -12.31 -0.39
C ALA A 144 2.08 -12.58 -1.35
N ALA A 145 1.91 -13.51 -2.30
CA ALA A 145 2.91 -13.78 -3.33
C ALA A 145 3.19 -12.56 -4.21
N ALA A 146 2.14 -11.83 -4.63
CA ALA A 146 2.29 -10.61 -5.42
C ALA A 146 3.01 -9.49 -4.66
N LEU A 147 2.74 -9.33 -3.37
CA LEU A 147 3.40 -8.36 -2.49
C LEU A 147 4.87 -8.74 -2.25
N GLY A 148 5.17 -10.01 -2.01
CA GLY A 148 6.53 -10.52 -1.82
C GLY A 148 7.39 -10.38 -3.06
N ALA A 149 6.86 -10.67 -4.24
CA ALA A 149 7.56 -10.48 -5.52
C ALA A 149 7.91 -9.00 -5.79
N ARG A 150 7.01 -8.07 -5.45
CA ARG A 150 7.25 -6.62 -5.58
C ARG A 150 8.38 -6.13 -4.66
N ALA A 151 8.41 -6.61 -3.42
CA ALA A 151 9.45 -6.26 -2.45
C ALA A 151 10.83 -6.77 -2.92
N SER A 152 10.91 -7.99 -3.43
CA SER A 152 12.14 -8.57 -3.98
C SER A 152 12.65 -7.81 -5.20
N ALA A 153 11.76 -7.41 -6.11
CA ALA A 153 12.12 -6.63 -7.29
C ALA A 153 12.68 -5.24 -6.92
N ARG A 154 12.11 -4.57 -5.91
CA ARG A 154 12.62 -3.28 -5.43
C ARG A 154 13.98 -3.41 -4.76
N SER A 155 14.19 -4.43 -3.95
CA SER A 155 15.50 -4.70 -3.33
C SER A 155 16.57 -4.96 -4.38
N ALA A 156 16.26 -5.71 -5.42
CA ALA A 156 17.19 -5.97 -6.53
C ALA A 156 17.52 -4.69 -7.31
N ALA A 157 16.53 -3.82 -7.57
CA ALA A 157 16.75 -2.54 -8.25
C ALA A 157 17.64 -1.60 -7.42
N THR A 158 17.43 -1.56 -6.10
CA THR A 158 18.27 -0.75 -5.19
C THR A 158 19.71 -1.24 -5.11
N LEU A 159 19.93 -2.55 -5.17
CA LEU A 159 21.27 -3.16 -5.21
C LEU A 159 21.94 -2.98 -6.58
N GLY A 160 21.18 -3.00 -7.65
CA GLY A 160 21.67 -2.82 -9.02
C GLY A 160 22.26 -1.42 -9.28
N VAL A 161 21.67 -0.39 -8.70
CA VAL A 161 22.14 1.00 -8.82
C VAL A 161 23.48 1.23 -8.07
N ARG A 162 23.78 0.44 -7.04
CA ARG A 162 25.06 0.56 -6.30
C ARG A 162 26.25 -0.08 -7.01
N ARG A 163 26.05 -0.84 -8.08
CA ARG A 163 27.13 -1.63 -8.71
C ARG A 163 27.87 -0.91 -9.84
N TRP A 164 27.52 0.33 -10.16
CA TRP A 164 28.18 1.09 -11.24
C TRP A 164 28.46 2.55 -10.90
N LEU A 165 29.33 2.77 -9.93
CA LEU A 165 30.10 4.02 -9.83
C LEU A 165 31.58 3.63 -9.90
N PRO A 166 32.30 3.91 -11.00
CA PRO A 166 33.75 3.81 -11.00
C PRO A 166 34.29 4.85 -10.02
N LEU A 167 35.18 4.41 -9.14
CA LEU A 167 35.90 5.29 -8.23
C LEU A 167 36.64 6.35 -9.05
N PRO A 168 36.57 7.65 -8.73
CA PRO A 168 37.36 8.67 -9.39
C PRO A 168 38.83 8.45 -9.01
N GLY A 169 39.67 8.12 -10.01
CA GLY A 169 41.11 8.21 -9.83
C GLY A 169 41.98 7.00 -10.16
N GLN A 170 41.52 6.03 -10.98
CA GLN A 170 42.48 5.07 -11.53
C GLN A 170 42.85 5.44 -12.99
N PRO A 171 44.15 5.74 -13.28
CA PRO A 171 44.58 5.94 -14.65
C PRO A 171 44.63 4.61 -15.40
N PRO A 172 44.42 4.59 -16.74
CA PRO A 172 44.47 3.35 -17.53
C PRO A 172 45.86 2.77 -17.49
N GLY A 173 45.94 1.48 -17.11
CA GLY A 173 47.20 0.73 -17.08
C GLY A 173 47.82 0.66 -18.50
N ALA A 174 49.10 1.02 -18.59
CA ALA A 174 49.88 0.96 -19.80
C ALA A 174 50.03 -0.51 -20.31
N PRO A 175 50.08 -0.76 -21.64
CA PRO A 175 50.29 -2.08 -22.18
C PRO A 175 51.72 -2.55 -21.93
N GLY A 176 51.82 -3.74 -21.30
CA GLY A 176 53.10 -4.39 -21.05
C GLY A 176 53.88 -4.68 -22.35
N ARG A 177 55.11 -4.14 -22.45
CA ARG A 177 56.06 -4.50 -23.48
C ARG A 177 56.47 -5.97 -23.33
N ARG A 178 56.26 -6.75 -24.38
CA ARG A 178 56.91 -8.05 -24.55
C ARG A 178 58.37 -7.76 -24.94
N SER A 179 59.31 -8.27 -24.17
CA SER A 179 60.73 -8.37 -24.53
C SER A 179 61.00 -9.80 -25.02
N SER A 180 61.78 -9.85 -26.06
CA SER A 180 62.33 -10.97 -26.79
C SER A 180 63.06 -11.97 -25.92
#